data_2ee1e1b03b32ad3b47d77a9c09726cd8
#
_entry.id   2ee1e1b03b32ad3b47d77a9c09726cd8
#
_cell.length_a   1.000
_cell.length_b   1.000
_cell.length_c   1.000
_cell.angle_alpha   90.00
_cell.angle_beta   90.00
_cell.angle_gamma   90.00
#
_symmetry.space_group_name_H-M   'P 1'
#
loop_
_entity.id
_entity.type
_entity.pdbx_description
1 polymer ?
#
loop_
_entity_poly.entity_id
_entity_poly.type
_entity_poly.pdbx_seq_one_letter_code
_entity_poly.pdbx_strand_id
1 'polypeptide(L)'
;MTATATEPPAATRSVPVISPAPLVPVADFGPVDRLNGWAMTSVVTALAALTRFLNLGSPTDAGTPIFDEKHYAPQAWQMLYNHGVEDNPGYGLVVHPPVGKQLIAIGEALFGYNGLGWRFSGAVLGVVMVALVARIARRMSRSTMVGAIAGLLLISDGVSFVAARTALLDGFLAFFVVAAFGALIVDRD
;
A
#
# COMPACT_ATOMS: atom_id res chain seq x y z
N MET A 1 38.97 -18.49 -63.91
CA MET A 1 39.45 -18.45 -62.55
C MET A 1 38.93 -17.16 -61.89
N THR A 2 37.82 -17.19 -61.23
CA THR A 2 37.18 -16.03 -60.53
C THR A 2 37.60 -16.10 -59.08
N ALA A 3 38.38 -15.13 -58.65
CA ALA A 3 38.78 -15.01 -57.24
C ALA A 3 37.61 -14.45 -56.42
N THR A 4 37.12 -15.23 -55.51
CA THR A 4 36.16 -14.81 -54.47
C THR A 4 36.90 -14.01 -53.40
N ALA A 5 36.58 -12.70 -53.32
CA ALA A 5 37.06 -11.85 -52.22
C ALA A 5 36.31 -12.22 -50.92
N THR A 6 37.06 -12.67 -49.95
CA THR A 6 36.55 -12.91 -48.59
C THR A 6 36.44 -11.58 -47.84
N GLU A 7 35.21 -11.23 -47.44
CA GLU A 7 34.90 -10.05 -46.64
C GLU A 7 35.52 -10.18 -45.22
N PRO A 8 36.19 -9.16 -44.69
CA PRO A 8 36.78 -9.25 -43.34
C PRO A 8 35.69 -9.32 -42.26
N PRO A 9 35.90 -10.04 -41.14
CA PRO A 9 34.92 -10.20 -40.09
C PRO A 9 34.60 -8.84 -39.43
N ALA A 10 33.31 -8.59 -39.27
CA ALA A 10 32.78 -7.37 -38.63
C ALA A 10 33.40 -7.17 -37.25
N ALA A 11 34.01 -6.01 -37.04
CA ALA A 11 34.56 -5.65 -35.71
C ALA A 11 33.48 -5.65 -34.65
N THR A 12 33.62 -6.54 -33.67
CA THR A 12 32.74 -6.62 -32.49
C THR A 12 32.89 -5.33 -31.69
N ARG A 13 31.87 -4.48 -31.76
CA ARG A 13 31.81 -3.25 -30.97
C ARG A 13 31.67 -3.64 -29.51
N SER A 14 32.75 -3.50 -28.72
CA SER A 14 32.68 -3.66 -27.26
C SER A 14 31.75 -2.61 -26.65
N VAL A 15 30.65 -3.06 -26.07
CA VAL A 15 29.78 -2.18 -25.28
C VAL A 15 30.56 -1.70 -24.05
N PRO A 16 30.67 -0.38 -23.80
CA PRO A 16 31.38 0.10 -22.62
C PRO A 16 30.69 -0.43 -21.37
N VAL A 17 31.43 -1.18 -20.54
CA VAL A 17 30.97 -1.57 -19.21
C VAL A 17 30.92 -0.30 -18.37
N ILE A 18 29.70 0.20 -18.11
CA ILE A 18 29.50 1.31 -17.19
C ILE A 18 29.77 0.75 -15.78
N SER A 19 30.94 1.06 -15.25
CA SER A 19 31.24 0.75 -13.85
C SER A 19 30.25 1.52 -12.97
N PRO A 20 29.51 0.87 -12.05
CA PRO A 20 28.62 1.59 -11.14
C PRO A 20 29.44 2.63 -10.36
N ALA A 21 28.95 3.87 -10.33
CA ALA A 21 29.57 4.92 -9.52
C ALA A 21 29.68 4.43 -8.06
N PRO A 22 30.80 4.71 -7.37
CA PRO A 22 30.93 4.33 -5.96
C PRO A 22 29.78 4.92 -5.16
N LEU A 23 29.07 4.06 -4.42
CA LEU A 23 27.99 4.49 -3.54
C LEU A 23 28.58 5.45 -2.52
N VAL A 24 28.17 6.72 -2.57
CA VAL A 24 28.54 7.71 -1.55
C VAL A 24 27.89 7.23 -0.25
N PRO A 25 28.68 7.07 0.85
CA PRO A 25 28.12 6.66 2.12
C PRO A 25 27.04 7.66 2.54
N VAL A 26 25.83 7.15 2.74
CA VAL A 26 24.70 7.98 3.12
C VAL A 26 24.87 8.34 4.58
N ALA A 27 25.07 9.62 4.91
CA ALA A 27 25.25 10.10 6.27
C ALA A 27 24.06 9.67 7.16
N ASP A 28 24.36 9.06 8.31
CA ASP A 28 23.34 8.64 9.27
C ASP A 28 22.61 9.84 9.88
N PHE A 29 21.33 9.66 10.15
CA PHE A 29 20.55 10.64 10.91
C PHE A 29 21.07 10.71 12.35
N GLY A 30 21.34 11.90 12.86
CA GLY A 30 21.67 12.10 14.26
C GLY A 30 20.51 11.72 15.19
N PRO A 31 20.79 11.49 16.51
CA PRO A 31 19.76 11.07 17.47
C PRO A 31 18.56 12.03 17.55
N VAL A 32 18.81 13.34 17.55
CA VAL A 32 17.76 14.37 17.60
C VAL A 32 16.91 14.35 16.31
N ASP A 33 17.53 14.17 15.16
CA ASP A 33 16.81 14.09 13.90
C ASP A 33 15.98 12.81 13.80
N ARG A 34 16.48 11.69 14.33
CA ARG A 34 15.70 10.44 14.46
C ARG A 34 14.47 10.64 15.33
N LEU A 35 14.62 11.30 16.49
CA LEU A 35 13.51 11.60 17.40
C LEU A 35 12.45 12.49 16.72
N ASN A 36 12.89 13.58 16.09
CA ASN A 36 12.00 14.49 15.35
C ASN A 36 11.27 13.76 14.22
N GLY A 37 11.97 12.88 13.51
CA GLY A 37 11.36 12.05 12.46
C GLY A 37 10.28 11.11 12.97
N TRP A 38 10.48 10.49 14.13
CA TRP A 38 9.44 9.64 14.75
C TRP A 38 8.29 10.46 15.31
N ALA A 39 8.58 11.60 15.98
CA ALA A 39 7.55 12.51 16.48
C ALA A 39 6.65 13.00 15.34
N MET A 40 7.24 13.47 14.23
CA MET A 40 6.50 13.85 13.02
C MET A 40 5.64 12.69 12.50
N THR A 41 6.22 11.50 12.34
CA THR A 41 5.49 10.33 11.87
C THR A 41 4.30 10.02 12.77
N SER A 42 4.48 10.06 14.10
CA SER A 42 3.41 9.80 15.06
C SER A 42 2.28 10.82 14.95
N VAL A 43 2.59 12.12 14.82
CA VAL A 43 1.58 13.18 14.66
C VAL A 43 0.78 12.99 13.35
N VAL A 44 1.47 12.77 12.24
CA VAL A 44 0.83 12.56 10.94
C VAL A 44 -0.01 11.28 10.95
N THR A 45 0.48 10.20 11.57
CA THR A 45 -0.28 8.94 11.71
C THR A 45 -1.50 9.12 12.61
N ALA A 46 -1.40 9.85 13.70
CA ALA A 46 -2.55 10.14 14.57
C ALA A 46 -3.63 10.95 13.83
N LEU A 47 -3.22 11.94 13.02
CA LEU A 47 -4.14 12.70 12.18
C LEU A 47 -4.79 11.79 11.10
N ALA A 48 -4.03 10.89 10.51
CA ALA A 48 -4.56 9.89 9.59
C ALA A 48 -5.59 8.99 10.28
N ALA A 49 -5.30 8.50 11.49
CA ALA A 49 -6.22 7.68 12.25
C ALA A 49 -7.51 8.44 12.56
N LEU A 50 -7.41 9.68 13.03
CA LEU A 50 -8.59 10.52 13.30
C LEU A 50 -9.48 10.64 12.07
N THR A 51 -8.91 11.00 10.91
CA THR A 51 -9.69 11.22 9.68
C THR A 51 -10.30 9.93 9.11
N ARG A 52 -9.64 8.80 9.25
CA ARG A 52 -10.10 7.53 8.69
C ARG A 52 -11.08 6.79 9.59
N PHE A 53 -10.96 6.92 10.91
CA PHE A 53 -11.83 6.22 11.85
C PHE A 53 -13.05 7.03 12.28
N LEU A 54 -13.01 8.37 12.19
CA LEU A 54 -14.14 9.21 12.57
C LEU A 54 -15.38 8.85 11.72
N ASN A 55 -16.45 8.38 12.38
CA ASN A 55 -17.68 7.93 11.74
C ASN A 55 -17.46 6.89 10.62
N LEU A 56 -16.60 5.91 10.85
CA LEU A 56 -16.25 4.91 9.84
C LEU A 56 -17.45 4.07 9.38
N GLY A 57 -18.42 3.80 10.28
CA GLY A 57 -19.66 3.10 9.94
C GLY A 57 -20.63 3.90 9.05
N SER A 58 -20.50 5.25 9.02
CA SER A 58 -21.33 6.14 8.19
C SER A 58 -20.79 6.19 6.74
N PRO A 59 -21.61 6.49 5.72
CA PRO A 59 -23.01 6.94 5.77
C PRO A 59 -24.04 5.80 5.71
N THR A 60 -23.63 4.56 5.75
CA THR A 60 -24.53 3.42 5.58
C THR A 60 -25.14 3.00 6.91
N ASP A 61 -26.31 3.53 7.22
CA ASP A 61 -27.10 3.09 8.35
C ASP A 61 -27.44 1.59 8.25
N ALA A 62 -27.56 0.94 9.41
CA ALA A 62 -28.03 -0.43 9.51
C ALA A 62 -27.26 -1.46 8.66
N GLY A 63 -25.99 -1.18 8.35
CA GLY A 63 -25.13 -2.16 7.70
C GLY A 63 -25.39 -2.36 6.21
N THR A 64 -25.87 -1.35 5.48
CA THR A 64 -26.00 -1.43 4.03
C THR A 64 -24.66 -1.16 3.36
N PRO A 65 -24.05 -2.12 2.64
CA PRO A 65 -22.83 -1.91 1.89
C PRO A 65 -23.00 -0.93 0.74
N ILE A 66 -21.98 -0.12 0.47
CA ILE A 66 -21.95 0.81 -0.66
C ILE A 66 -21.02 0.30 -1.76
N PHE A 67 -21.33 0.62 -3.00
CA PHE A 67 -20.54 0.27 -4.18
C PHE A 67 -20.18 -1.22 -4.19
N ASP A 68 -18.91 -1.59 -4.36
CA ASP A 68 -18.46 -2.99 -4.39
C ASP A 68 -18.37 -3.65 -3.00
N GLU A 69 -18.55 -2.90 -1.91
CA GLU A 69 -18.72 -3.49 -0.58
C GLU A 69 -19.84 -4.54 -0.57
N LYS A 70 -20.90 -4.35 -1.38
CA LYS A 70 -22.01 -5.30 -1.53
C LYS A 70 -21.58 -6.70 -1.97
N HIS A 71 -20.39 -6.82 -2.58
CA HIS A 71 -19.82 -8.10 -2.99
C HIS A 71 -18.76 -8.56 -1.97
N TYR A 72 -17.86 -7.68 -1.56
CA TYR A 72 -16.71 -8.07 -0.75
C TYR A 72 -17.06 -8.33 0.71
N ALA A 73 -17.97 -7.54 1.31
CA ALA A 73 -18.38 -7.76 2.68
C ALA A 73 -19.08 -9.13 2.88
N PRO A 74 -20.11 -9.52 2.11
CA PRO A 74 -20.70 -10.86 2.28
C PRO A 74 -19.74 -11.99 1.94
N GLN A 75 -18.84 -11.82 0.97
CA GLN A 75 -17.82 -12.82 0.65
C GLN A 75 -16.82 -12.99 1.79
N ALA A 76 -16.38 -11.89 2.39
CA ALA A 76 -15.50 -11.91 3.55
C ALA A 76 -16.18 -12.56 4.77
N TRP A 77 -17.46 -12.24 4.99
CA TRP A 77 -18.26 -12.89 6.05
C TRP A 77 -18.37 -14.40 5.86
N GLN A 78 -18.60 -14.86 4.64
CA GLN A 78 -18.62 -16.29 4.33
C GLN A 78 -17.29 -16.98 4.64
N MET A 79 -16.15 -16.32 4.42
CA MET A 79 -14.85 -16.88 4.72
C MET A 79 -14.67 -17.23 6.20
N LEU A 80 -15.35 -16.55 7.13
CA LEU A 80 -15.28 -16.86 8.56
C LEU A 80 -15.86 -18.25 8.88
N TYR A 81 -16.85 -18.72 8.11
CA TYR A 81 -17.54 -19.99 8.33
C TYR A 81 -17.06 -21.10 7.40
N ASN A 82 -16.46 -20.76 6.27
CA ASN A 82 -16.05 -21.68 5.22
C ASN A 82 -14.52 -21.87 5.17
N HIS A 83 -13.85 -21.89 6.31
CA HIS A 83 -12.40 -22.13 6.40
C HIS A 83 -11.53 -21.18 5.54
N GLY A 84 -11.95 -19.94 5.39
CA GLY A 84 -11.21 -18.93 4.63
C GLY A 84 -11.51 -18.92 3.12
N VAL A 85 -12.52 -19.69 2.68
CA VAL A 85 -12.94 -19.76 1.28
C VAL A 85 -14.29 -19.07 1.10
N GLU A 86 -14.44 -18.28 0.05
CA GLU A 86 -15.72 -17.70 -0.34
C GLU A 86 -16.55 -18.69 -1.15
N ASP A 87 -17.86 -18.65 -0.97
CA ASP A 87 -18.82 -19.34 -1.82
C ASP A 87 -19.43 -18.34 -2.82
N ASN A 88 -19.19 -18.54 -4.11
CA ASN A 88 -19.65 -17.68 -5.19
C ASN A 88 -20.57 -18.45 -6.17
N PRO A 89 -21.76 -18.87 -5.74
CA PRO A 89 -22.61 -19.76 -6.54
C PRO A 89 -23.06 -19.13 -7.86
N GLY A 90 -23.03 -17.80 -8.00
CA GLY A 90 -23.45 -17.09 -9.21
C GLY A 90 -22.39 -16.96 -10.30
N TYR A 91 -21.11 -17.02 -9.95
CA TYR A 91 -20.00 -16.75 -10.89
C TYR A 91 -19.13 -17.96 -11.20
N GLY A 92 -19.21 -19.03 -10.41
CA GLY A 92 -18.39 -20.25 -10.58
C GLY A 92 -16.88 -20.05 -10.47
N LEU A 93 -16.42 -18.83 -10.20
CA LEU A 93 -15.00 -18.44 -10.11
C LEU A 93 -14.80 -17.40 -8.99
N VAL A 94 -13.66 -17.50 -8.31
CA VAL A 94 -13.16 -16.44 -7.42
C VAL A 94 -12.72 -15.26 -8.29
N VAL A 95 -13.45 -14.15 -8.23
CA VAL A 95 -13.23 -13.01 -9.15
C VAL A 95 -11.97 -12.20 -8.78
N HIS A 96 -11.59 -12.18 -7.49
CA HIS A 96 -10.45 -11.40 -6.98
C HIS A 96 -9.58 -12.23 -6.04
N PRO A 97 -8.27 -11.90 -5.91
CA PRO A 97 -7.40 -12.53 -4.93
C PRO A 97 -7.97 -12.48 -3.51
N PRO A 98 -7.84 -13.56 -2.72
CA PRO A 98 -8.56 -13.69 -1.44
C PRO A 98 -8.03 -12.79 -0.32
N VAL A 99 -6.76 -12.36 -0.36
CA VAL A 99 -6.09 -11.67 0.75
C VAL A 99 -6.85 -10.42 1.22
N GLY A 100 -7.32 -9.58 0.29
CA GLY A 100 -8.08 -8.39 0.66
C GLY A 100 -9.39 -8.73 1.38
N LYS A 101 -10.11 -9.75 0.91
CA LYS A 101 -11.36 -10.23 1.54
C LYS A 101 -11.10 -10.87 2.91
N GLN A 102 -10.01 -11.63 3.05
CA GLN A 102 -9.58 -12.20 4.34
C GLN A 102 -9.26 -11.08 5.35
N LEU A 103 -8.64 -9.98 4.91
CA LEU A 103 -8.41 -8.82 5.76
C LEU A 103 -9.73 -8.13 6.17
N ILE A 104 -10.70 -8.03 5.25
CA ILE A 104 -12.06 -7.55 5.58
C ILE A 104 -12.69 -8.47 6.62
N ALA A 105 -12.62 -9.79 6.43
CA ALA A 105 -13.14 -10.79 7.35
C ALA A 105 -12.59 -10.65 8.80
N ILE A 106 -11.33 -10.23 8.96
CA ILE A 106 -10.77 -9.94 10.29
C ILE A 106 -11.55 -8.81 10.99
N GLY A 107 -11.86 -7.74 10.28
CA GLY A 107 -12.66 -6.64 10.84
C GLY A 107 -14.08 -7.09 11.18
N GLU A 108 -14.71 -7.89 10.32
CA GLU A 108 -16.04 -8.46 10.57
C GLU A 108 -16.06 -9.44 11.73
N ALA A 109 -15.00 -10.22 11.91
CA ALA A 109 -14.86 -11.10 13.08
C ALA A 109 -14.78 -10.34 14.40
N LEU A 110 -14.17 -9.14 14.39
CA LEU A 110 -13.99 -8.31 15.59
C LEU A 110 -15.23 -7.47 15.93
N PHE A 111 -15.92 -6.95 14.93
CA PHE A 111 -16.98 -5.95 15.10
C PHE A 111 -18.34 -6.40 14.57
N GLY A 112 -18.41 -7.58 13.97
CA GLY A 112 -19.63 -8.12 13.36
C GLY A 112 -19.87 -7.63 11.94
N TYR A 113 -20.92 -8.20 11.32
CA TYR A 113 -21.33 -7.85 9.94
C TYR A 113 -22.05 -6.49 9.92
N ASN A 114 -21.28 -5.41 9.86
CA ASN A 114 -21.76 -4.03 9.82
C ASN A 114 -20.70 -3.09 9.21
N GLY A 115 -21.09 -1.82 8.95
CA GLY A 115 -20.23 -0.84 8.29
C GLY A 115 -18.87 -0.62 8.96
N LEU A 116 -18.79 -0.72 10.29
CA LEU A 116 -17.52 -0.67 10.99
C LEU A 116 -16.69 -1.94 10.72
N GLY A 117 -17.34 -3.12 10.79
CA GLY A 117 -16.67 -4.40 10.64
C GLY A 117 -15.95 -4.51 9.29
N TRP A 118 -16.65 -4.40 8.18
CA TRP A 118 -16.02 -4.57 6.86
C TRP A 118 -15.05 -3.46 6.47
N ARG A 119 -15.14 -2.23 7.03
CA ARG A 119 -14.25 -1.10 6.73
C ARG A 119 -13.03 -1.03 7.64
N PHE A 120 -13.05 -1.69 8.79
CA PHE A 120 -12.02 -1.56 9.82
C PHE A 120 -10.61 -1.83 9.28
N SER A 121 -10.40 -2.96 8.62
CA SER A 121 -9.09 -3.36 8.11
C SER A 121 -8.57 -2.39 7.03
N GLY A 122 -9.46 -1.90 6.16
CA GLY A 122 -9.12 -0.85 5.18
C GLY A 122 -8.66 0.44 5.83
N ALA A 123 -9.35 0.88 6.91
CA ALA A 123 -8.98 2.07 7.66
C ALA A 123 -7.61 1.90 8.36
N VAL A 124 -7.35 0.75 8.98
CA VAL A 124 -6.05 0.44 9.60
C VAL A 124 -4.93 0.53 8.55
N LEU A 125 -5.09 -0.16 7.42
CA LEU A 125 -4.08 -0.15 6.36
C LEU A 125 -3.90 1.23 5.73
N GLY A 126 -4.97 2.01 5.59
CA GLY A 126 -4.90 3.39 5.14
C GLY A 126 -4.10 4.30 6.08
N VAL A 127 -4.22 4.10 7.39
CA VAL A 127 -3.41 4.80 8.40
C VAL A 127 -1.94 4.39 8.31
N VAL A 128 -1.67 3.09 8.23
CA VAL A 128 -0.29 2.57 8.11
C VAL A 128 0.34 3.02 6.80
N MET A 129 -0.41 3.08 5.71
CA MET A 129 0.08 3.58 4.41
C MET A 129 0.54 5.04 4.50
N VAL A 130 -0.19 5.90 5.22
CA VAL A 130 0.23 7.29 5.46
C VAL A 130 1.55 7.33 6.24
N ALA A 131 1.70 6.52 7.28
CA ALA A 131 2.95 6.41 8.03
C ALA A 131 4.11 5.94 7.13
N LEU A 132 3.88 4.92 6.30
CA LEU A 132 4.88 4.41 5.36
C LEU A 132 5.30 5.49 4.36
N VAL A 133 4.36 6.18 3.72
CA VAL A 133 4.66 7.24 2.74
C VAL A 133 5.47 8.36 3.39
N ALA A 134 5.08 8.81 4.59
CA ALA A 134 5.84 9.83 5.33
C ALA A 134 7.27 9.36 5.65
N ARG A 135 7.46 8.10 6.05
CA ARG A 135 8.77 7.52 6.34
C ARG A 135 9.63 7.32 5.10
N ILE A 136 9.05 6.82 4.01
CA ILE A 136 9.73 6.64 2.73
C ILE A 136 10.19 8.00 2.19
N ALA A 137 9.30 8.99 2.13
CA ALA A 137 9.60 10.33 1.63
C ALA A 137 10.71 11.00 2.47
N ARG A 138 10.66 10.89 3.82
CA ARG A 138 11.71 11.38 4.70
C ARG A 138 13.04 10.68 4.44
N ARG A 139 13.05 9.36 4.27
CA ARG A 139 14.27 8.58 4.03
C ARG A 139 14.92 8.97 2.71
N MET A 140 14.14 9.08 1.64
CA MET A 140 14.61 9.43 0.30
C MET A 140 15.13 10.87 0.21
N SER A 141 14.41 11.82 0.82
CA SER A 141 14.74 13.25 0.76
C SER A 141 15.70 13.72 1.86
N ARG A 142 15.93 12.90 2.88
CA ARG A 142 16.66 13.27 4.11
C ARG A 142 16.06 14.46 4.85
N SER A 143 14.77 14.72 4.65
CA SER A 143 14.04 15.86 5.22
C SER A 143 12.80 15.43 5.97
N THR A 144 12.73 15.75 7.26
CA THR A 144 11.54 15.52 8.09
C THR A 144 10.35 16.32 7.57
N MET A 145 10.58 17.53 7.03
CA MET A 145 9.52 18.34 6.45
C MET A 145 8.93 17.72 5.19
N VAL A 146 9.75 17.20 4.29
CA VAL A 146 9.26 16.50 3.08
C VAL A 146 8.45 15.27 3.46
N GLY A 147 8.89 14.51 4.47
CA GLY A 147 8.12 13.39 5.00
C GLY A 147 6.75 13.83 5.56
N ALA A 148 6.71 14.91 6.32
CA ALA A 148 5.45 15.47 6.84
C ALA A 148 4.50 15.88 5.71
N ILE A 149 5.00 16.65 4.73
CA ILE A 149 4.20 17.11 3.59
C ILE A 149 3.65 15.91 2.80
N ALA A 150 4.46 14.91 2.51
CA ALA A 150 4.02 13.71 1.79
C ALA A 150 2.89 12.97 2.53
N GLY A 151 3.01 12.80 3.85
CA GLY A 151 1.96 12.20 4.66
C GLY A 151 0.68 13.04 4.70
N LEU A 152 0.79 14.37 4.84
CA LEU A 152 -0.36 15.28 4.85
C LEU A 152 -1.08 15.33 3.50
N LEU A 153 -0.33 15.31 2.39
CA LEU A 153 -0.91 15.23 1.06
C LEU A 153 -1.72 13.94 0.88
N LEU A 154 -1.20 12.81 1.34
CA LEU A 154 -1.93 11.55 1.27
C LEU A 154 -3.16 11.51 2.20
N ILE A 155 -3.12 12.21 3.35
CA ILE A 155 -4.30 12.38 4.21
C ILE A 155 -5.39 13.16 3.48
N SER A 156 -5.01 14.19 2.74
CA SER A 156 -5.92 15.11 2.03
C SER A 156 -6.36 14.59 0.66
N ASP A 157 -5.73 13.53 0.16
CA ASP A 157 -6.09 12.92 -1.13
C ASP A 157 -7.45 12.23 -1.03
N GLY A 158 -8.40 12.68 -1.86
CA GLY A 158 -9.77 12.19 -1.83
C GLY A 158 -9.89 10.71 -2.19
N VAL A 159 -9.09 10.21 -3.13
CA VAL A 159 -9.11 8.80 -3.53
C VAL A 159 -8.59 7.91 -2.40
N SER A 160 -7.44 8.26 -1.83
CA SER A 160 -6.89 7.55 -0.66
C SER A 160 -7.83 7.59 0.55
N PHE A 161 -8.47 8.74 0.78
CA PHE A 161 -9.43 8.91 1.87
C PHE A 161 -10.62 7.96 1.71
N VAL A 162 -11.25 7.93 0.54
CA VAL A 162 -12.41 7.07 0.26
C VAL A 162 -12.01 5.60 0.28
N ALA A 163 -10.94 5.22 -0.40
CA ALA A 163 -10.46 3.84 -0.44
C ALA A 163 -10.12 3.26 0.94
N ALA A 164 -9.62 4.10 1.87
CA ALA A 164 -9.35 3.69 3.24
C ALA A 164 -10.62 3.59 4.13
N ARG A 165 -11.75 4.14 3.69
CA ARG A 165 -13.02 4.18 4.45
C ARG A 165 -14.12 3.34 3.82
N THR A 166 -13.77 2.59 2.79
CA THR A 166 -14.63 1.63 2.11
C THR A 166 -13.92 0.29 2.01
N ALA A 167 -14.65 -0.81 2.02
CA ALA A 167 -14.07 -2.14 1.88
C ALA A 167 -13.80 -2.47 0.39
N LEU A 168 -13.00 -1.62 -0.27
CA LEU A 168 -12.57 -1.80 -1.65
C LEU A 168 -11.20 -2.46 -1.71
N LEU A 169 -11.03 -3.44 -2.58
CA LEU A 169 -9.78 -4.22 -2.68
C LEU A 169 -8.61 -3.39 -3.21
N ASP A 170 -8.86 -2.31 -3.95
CA ASP A 170 -7.83 -1.41 -4.48
C ASP A 170 -7.01 -0.73 -3.37
N GLY A 171 -7.65 -0.38 -2.25
CA GLY A 171 -6.97 0.18 -1.09
C GLY A 171 -5.95 -0.79 -0.47
N PHE A 172 -6.30 -2.06 -0.40
CA PHE A 172 -5.40 -3.12 0.08
C PHE A 172 -4.24 -3.33 -0.90
N LEU A 173 -4.52 -3.38 -2.20
CA LEU A 173 -3.49 -3.49 -3.23
C LEU A 173 -2.49 -2.32 -3.16
N ALA A 174 -2.98 -1.09 -3.10
CA ALA A 174 -2.15 0.10 -3.00
C ALA A 174 -1.24 0.06 -1.76
N PHE A 175 -1.77 -0.39 -0.61
CA PHE A 175 -0.97 -0.58 0.59
C PHE A 175 0.21 -1.55 0.36
N PHE A 176 -0.03 -2.73 -0.20
CA PHE A 176 1.03 -3.71 -0.43
C PHE A 176 2.08 -3.23 -1.44
N VAL A 177 1.67 -2.50 -2.48
CA VAL A 177 2.60 -1.88 -3.45
C VAL A 177 3.50 -0.86 -2.76
N VAL A 178 2.94 0.04 -1.93
CA VAL A 178 3.71 1.03 -1.17
C VAL A 178 4.65 0.36 -0.17
N ALA A 179 4.17 -0.68 0.52
CA ALA A 179 4.98 -1.43 1.48
C ALA A 179 6.17 -2.14 0.80
N ALA A 180 5.94 -2.78 -0.35
CA ALA A 180 6.99 -3.42 -1.14
C ALA A 180 8.04 -2.39 -1.62
N PHE A 181 7.60 -1.25 -2.12
CA PHE A 181 8.51 -0.16 -2.49
C PHE A 181 9.31 0.35 -1.29
N GLY A 182 8.66 0.51 -0.15
CA GLY A 182 9.32 0.89 1.10
C GLY A 182 10.39 -0.11 1.54
N ALA A 183 10.11 -1.41 1.40
CA ALA A 183 11.07 -2.47 1.71
C ALA A 183 12.31 -2.40 0.80
N LEU A 184 12.12 -2.17 -0.50
CA LEU A 184 13.23 -1.98 -1.45
C LEU A 184 14.10 -0.75 -1.10
N ILE A 185 13.50 0.34 -0.63
CA ILE A 185 14.24 1.53 -0.19
C ILE A 185 15.06 1.24 1.07
N VAL A 186 14.54 0.39 1.97
CA VAL A 186 15.28 0.00 3.19
C VAL A 186 16.44 -0.95 2.85
N ASP A 187 16.24 -1.89 1.94
CA ASP A 187 17.26 -2.86 1.52
C ASP A 187 18.43 -2.20 0.77
N ARG A 188 18.15 -1.14 0.01
CA ARG A 188 19.18 -0.43 -0.77
C ARG A 188 20.18 0.38 0.06
N ASP A 189 19.82 0.82 1.28
CA ASP A 189 20.64 1.68 2.14
C ASP A 189 21.50 0.88 3.12
#